data_1cdc08e4c5cfd86b17f6b5d3446890cb
#
_entry.id   1cdc08e4c5cfd86b17f6b5d3446890cb
#
_cell.length_a   1.000
_cell.length_b   1.000
_cell.length_c   1.000
_cell.angle_alpha   90.00
_cell.angle_beta   90.00
_cell.angle_gamma   90.00
#
_symmetry.space_group_name_H-M   'P 1'
#
loop_
_entity.id
_entity.type
_entity.pdbx_description
1 polymer ?
#
loop_
_entity_poly.entity_id
_entity_poly.type
_entity_poly.pdbx_seq_one_letter_code
_entity_poly.pdbx_strand_id
1 'polypeptide(L)'
;MRVTNRYLYYQLVRDIGNVSEKMITLNSQISSGKRINKPSDDPLGTATVLSSRSELNAFDQFSSNIDYGNGWLTSTETALQEVDDLLARATELATSQSSVTATADTRIGAAEEVSEILDQVLSLANSKYGNKYMFGGTMTQDTPFLDLDVSSWEDDVSTIAATPPAGAVAGDRYIDTDDNHIWSYDGSTWTDLGESTEGTAVMVTDQDDEIYVYSASEGWSKQYQGNDDSFSIKIGKTDTVQINLSGADVFCSADGNVIQTLMQLEQALRNNDTEGISSTLTGLSDSSEVISNNLALVGARMNRFDYTDTALQNAELNTTERMSEIEDLDYAEAILALQNQQVIYQATLQSASMITSLSLVDYIS
;
A
#
# COMPACT_ATOMS: atom_id res chain seq x y z
N MET A 1 2.50 83.69 -3.37
CA MET A 1 2.33 82.80 -4.56
C MET A 1 3.43 81.68 -4.69
N ARG A 2 4.70 81.88 -4.30
CA ARG A 2 5.76 80.85 -4.45
C ARG A 2 5.51 79.53 -3.69
N VAL A 3 4.88 79.57 -2.55
CA VAL A 3 4.61 78.36 -1.73
C VAL A 3 3.51 77.51 -2.38
N THR A 4 2.50 78.11 -2.99
CA THR A 4 1.35 77.47 -3.65
C THR A 4 1.77 76.67 -4.91
N ASN A 5 2.64 77.25 -5.76
CA ASN A 5 3.13 76.59 -6.97
C ASN A 5 4.03 75.40 -6.66
N ARG A 6 4.87 75.48 -5.62
CA ARG A 6 5.69 74.36 -5.17
C ARG A 6 4.87 73.23 -4.58
N TYR A 7 3.79 73.53 -3.87
CA TYR A 7 2.88 72.55 -3.35
C TYR A 7 2.15 71.81 -4.46
N LEU A 8 1.61 72.55 -5.46
CA LEU A 8 0.95 71.99 -6.63
C LEU A 8 1.89 71.09 -7.44
N TYR A 9 3.17 71.45 -7.58
CA TYR A 9 4.17 70.61 -8.24
C TYR A 9 4.38 69.27 -7.51
N TYR A 10 4.56 69.28 -6.20
CA TYR A 10 4.70 68.09 -5.42
C TYR A 10 3.46 67.19 -5.42
N GLN A 11 2.31 67.78 -5.42
CA GLN A 11 1.02 67.07 -5.54
C GLN A 11 0.94 66.36 -6.91
N LEU A 12 1.26 67.08 -7.97
CA LEU A 12 1.25 66.53 -9.33
C LEU A 12 2.24 65.36 -9.51
N VAL A 13 3.47 65.52 -9.03
CA VAL A 13 4.49 64.45 -9.06
C VAL A 13 3.99 63.21 -8.32
N ARG A 14 3.30 63.40 -7.20
CA ARG A 14 2.71 62.31 -6.43
C ARG A 14 1.56 61.64 -7.21
N ASP A 15 0.72 62.43 -7.86
CA ASP A 15 -0.41 61.93 -8.66
C ASP A 15 0.08 61.14 -9.88
N ILE A 16 1.11 61.61 -10.58
CA ILE A 16 1.78 60.88 -11.67
C ILE A 16 2.37 59.55 -11.15
N GLY A 17 3.01 59.59 -10.00
CA GLY A 17 3.55 58.38 -9.34
C GLY A 17 2.47 57.35 -9.04
N ASN A 18 1.38 57.77 -8.44
CA ASN A 18 0.23 56.91 -8.11
C ASN A 18 -0.42 56.30 -9.37
N VAL A 19 -0.59 57.10 -10.43
CA VAL A 19 -1.14 56.65 -11.72
C VAL A 19 -0.23 55.61 -12.38
N SER A 20 1.11 55.88 -12.38
CA SER A 20 2.10 54.96 -12.91
C SER A 20 2.16 53.63 -12.13
N GLU A 21 2.10 53.68 -10.81
CA GLU A 21 2.07 52.50 -9.96
C GLU A 21 0.84 51.62 -10.24
N LYS A 22 -0.34 52.23 -10.39
CA LYS A 22 -1.56 51.50 -10.79
C LYS A 22 -1.43 50.86 -12.16
N MET A 23 -0.82 51.50 -13.12
CA MET A 23 -0.57 50.95 -14.47
C MET A 23 0.37 49.74 -14.39
N ILE A 24 1.45 49.83 -13.60
CA ILE A 24 2.40 48.73 -13.38
C ILE A 24 1.71 47.54 -12.74
N THR A 25 0.86 47.77 -11.74
CA THR A 25 0.07 46.73 -11.08
C THR A 25 -0.88 46.03 -12.05
N LEU A 26 -1.66 46.79 -12.83
CA LEU A 26 -2.57 46.25 -13.84
C LEU A 26 -1.82 45.45 -14.93
N ASN A 27 -0.69 45.94 -15.40
CA ASN A 27 0.15 45.22 -16.35
C ASN A 27 0.69 43.91 -15.75
N SER A 28 1.11 43.91 -14.49
CA SER A 28 1.54 42.72 -13.78
C SER A 28 0.42 41.70 -13.63
N GLN A 29 -0.79 42.13 -13.28
CA GLN A 29 -1.98 41.29 -13.16
C GLN A 29 -2.38 40.68 -14.51
N ILE A 30 -2.42 41.50 -15.60
CA ILE A 30 -2.72 41.03 -16.95
C ILE A 30 -1.65 40.02 -17.43
N SER A 31 -0.38 40.26 -17.14
CA SER A 31 0.72 39.39 -17.53
C SER A 31 0.69 38.07 -16.82
N SER A 32 0.32 38.04 -15.53
CA SER A 32 0.25 36.82 -14.71
C SER A 32 -1.07 36.06 -14.83
N GLY A 33 -2.14 36.75 -15.30
CA GLY A 33 -3.51 36.20 -15.26
C GLY A 33 -4.13 36.18 -13.86
N LYS A 34 -3.44 36.76 -12.86
CA LYS A 34 -3.85 36.72 -11.47
C LYS A 34 -4.12 38.11 -10.91
N ARG A 35 -5.23 38.23 -10.19
CA ARG A 35 -5.61 39.47 -9.48
C ARG A 35 -4.66 39.74 -8.31
N ILE A 36 -4.23 38.64 -7.61
CA ILE A 36 -3.35 38.70 -6.46
C ILE A 36 -1.97 38.19 -6.86
N ASN A 37 -1.00 39.09 -6.99
CA ASN A 37 0.39 38.77 -7.32
C ASN A 37 1.31 38.84 -6.09
N LYS A 38 0.98 39.70 -5.12
CA LYS A 38 1.76 39.92 -3.91
C LYS A 38 0.83 39.91 -2.70
N PRO A 39 1.34 39.48 -1.54
CA PRO A 39 0.56 39.49 -0.30
C PRO A 39 0.05 40.87 0.11
N SER A 40 0.69 41.96 -0.39
CA SER A 40 0.26 43.33 -0.17
C SER A 40 -0.97 43.75 -0.99
N ASP A 41 -1.30 43.02 -2.07
CA ASP A 41 -2.42 43.34 -2.95
C ASP A 41 -3.75 43.01 -2.27
N ASP A 42 -3.81 41.85 -1.62
CA ASP A 42 -4.96 41.41 -0.84
C ASP A 42 -4.47 40.40 0.23
N PRO A 43 -4.18 40.84 1.46
CA PRO A 43 -3.63 39.94 2.51
C PRO A 43 -4.60 38.80 2.90
N LEU A 44 -5.90 39.06 2.90
CA LEU A 44 -6.92 38.07 3.25
C LEU A 44 -7.10 37.06 2.11
N GLY A 45 -7.20 37.52 0.89
CA GLY A 45 -7.25 36.69 -0.30
C GLY A 45 -6.00 35.82 -0.42
N THR A 46 -4.80 36.39 -0.20
CA THR A 46 -3.54 35.62 -0.21
C THR A 46 -3.53 34.52 0.84
N ALA A 47 -4.00 34.80 2.06
CA ALA A 47 -4.06 33.78 3.11
C ALA A 47 -4.99 32.62 2.71
N THR A 48 -6.14 32.93 2.11
CA THR A 48 -7.09 31.92 1.62
C THR A 48 -6.51 31.11 0.47
N VAL A 49 -5.88 31.75 -0.52
CA VAL A 49 -5.21 31.08 -1.65
C VAL A 49 -4.10 30.16 -1.16
N LEU A 50 -3.28 30.60 -0.19
CA LEU A 50 -2.20 29.79 0.36
C LEU A 50 -2.75 28.57 1.11
N SER A 51 -3.85 28.73 1.85
CA SER A 51 -4.56 27.62 2.51
C SER A 51 -5.10 26.62 1.48
N SER A 52 -5.75 27.12 0.42
CA SER A 52 -6.28 26.28 -0.66
C SER A 52 -5.18 25.51 -1.39
N ARG A 53 -4.05 26.14 -1.69
CA ARG A 53 -2.88 25.46 -2.28
C ARG A 53 -2.31 24.37 -1.38
N SER A 54 -2.24 24.62 -0.07
CA SER A 54 -1.81 23.59 0.89
C SER A 54 -2.79 22.43 0.93
N GLU A 55 -4.08 22.68 0.77
CA GLU A 55 -5.12 21.65 0.72
C GLU A 55 -5.04 20.84 -0.58
N LEU A 56 -4.85 21.51 -1.73
CA LEU A 56 -4.63 20.83 -3.02
C LEU A 56 -3.40 19.92 -3.00
N ASN A 57 -2.27 20.40 -2.48
CA ASN A 57 -1.07 19.57 -2.33
C ASN A 57 -1.31 18.36 -1.43
N ALA A 58 -2.18 18.50 -0.42
CA ALA A 58 -2.54 17.37 0.42
C ALA A 58 -3.43 16.36 -0.33
N PHE A 59 -4.35 16.83 -1.18
CA PHE A 59 -5.17 15.96 -2.04
C PHE A 59 -4.32 15.19 -3.04
N ASP A 60 -3.36 15.85 -3.71
CA ASP A 60 -2.40 15.21 -4.61
C ASP A 60 -1.63 14.08 -3.91
N GLN A 61 -1.19 14.32 -2.66
CA GLN A 61 -0.50 13.30 -1.89
C GLN A 61 -1.42 12.13 -1.52
N PHE A 62 -2.68 12.40 -1.15
CA PHE A 62 -3.65 11.35 -0.84
C PHE A 62 -4.00 10.53 -2.07
N SER A 63 -4.19 11.15 -3.24
CA SER A 63 -4.41 10.44 -4.50
C SER A 63 -3.21 9.55 -4.86
N SER A 64 -2.00 10.06 -4.75
CA SER A 64 -0.78 9.26 -4.97
C SER A 64 -0.66 8.07 -4.01
N ASN A 65 -1.09 8.24 -2.75
CA ASN A 65 -1.13 7.15 -1.79
C ASN A 65 -2.17 6.09 -2.18
N ILE A 66 -3.35 6.52 -2.65
CA ILE A 66 -4.42 5.65 -3.14
C ILE A 66 -3.95 4.84 -4.34
N ASP A 67 -3.27 5.48 -5.31
CA ASP A 67 -2.71 4.80 -6.49
C ASP A 67 -1.71 3.71 -6.08
N TYR A 68 -0.81 4.03 -5.15
CA TYR A 68 0.12 3.04 -4.59
C TYR A 68 -0.60 1.89 -3.90
N GLY A 69 -1.60 2.20 -3.07
CA GLY A 69 -2.41 1.21 -2.35
C GLY A 69 -3.22 0.32 -3.29
N ASN A 70 -3.82 0.89 -4.33
CA ASN A 70 -4.54 0.14 -5.36
C ASN A 70 -3.61 -0.83 -6.10
N GLY A 71 -2.42 -0.38 -6.49
CA GLY A 71 -1.42 -1.25 -7.11
C GLY A 71 -1.01 -2.42 -6.22
N TRP A 72 -0.82 -2.17 -4.91
CA TRP A 72 -0.52 -3.20 -3.93
C TRP A 72 -1.67 -4.21 -3.81
N LEU A 73 -2.90 -3.73 -3.58
CA LEU A 73 -4.08 -4.58 -3.40
C LEU A 73 -4.43 -5.38 -4.66
N THR A 74 -4.29 -4.80 -5.85
CA THR A 74 -4.49 -5.52 -7.13
C THR A 74 -3.49 -6.66 -7.28
N SER A 75 -2.22 -6.44 -6.91
CA SER A 75 -1.22 -7.51 -6.95
C SER A 75 -1.53 -8.60 -5.92
N THR A 76 -2.00 -8.22 -4.74
CA THR A 76 -2.45 -9.16 -3.70
C THR A 76 -3.67 -9.95 -4.16
N GLU A 77 -4.66 -9.30 -4.76
CA GLU A 77 -5.86 -9.93 -5.32
C GLU A 77 -5.48 -10.98 -6.38
N THR A 78 -4.60 -10.62 -7.30
CA THR A 78 -4.12 -11.54 -8.34
C THR A 78 -3.46 -12.78 -7.74
N ALA A 79 -2.56 -12.59 -6.77
CA ALA A 79 -1.89 -13.70 -6.10
C ALA A 79 -2.89 -14.62 -5.37
N LEU A 80 -3.87 -14.05 -4.67
CA LEU A 80 -4.91 -14.83 -3.97
C LEU A 80 -5.84 -15.57 -4.93
N GLN A 81 -6.19 -14.98 -6.08
CA GLN A 81 -6.99 -15.65 -7.12
C GLN A 81 -6.24 -16.84 -7.70
N GLU A 82 -4.93 -16.70 -7.97
CA GLU A 82 -4.11 -17.81 -8.45
C GLU A 82 -4.01 -18.93 -7.39
N VAL A 83 -3.92 -18.58 -6.09
CA VAL A 83 -3.94 -19.57 -4.99
C VAL A 83 -5.30 -20.30 -4.94
N ASP A 84 -6.41 -19.59 -5.08
CA ASP A 84 -7.76 -20.21 -5.09
C ASP A 84 -7.92 -21.19 -6.26
N ASP A 85 -7.43 -20.84 -7.45
CA ASP A 85 -7.42 -21.73 -8.61
C ASP A 85 -6.57 -22.99 -8.36
N LEU A 86 -5.42 -22.85 -7.69
CA LEU A 86 -4.57 -23.99 -7.32
C LEU A 86 -5.23 -24.90 -6.26
N LEU A 87 -5.91 -24.32 -5.27
CA LEU A 87 -6.69 -25.07 -4.28
C LEU A 87 -7.86 -25.82 -4.93
N ALA A 88 -8.54 -25.20 -5.89
CA ALA A 88 -9.57 -25.87 -6.66
C ALA A 88 -9.00 -27.09 -7.41
N ARG A 89 -7.82 -26.95 -8.00
CA ARG A 89 -7.13 -28.07 -8.67
C ARG A 89 -6.73 -29.18 -7.70
N ALA A 90 -6.18 -28.82 -6.52
CA ALA A 90 -5.87 -29.79 -5.47
C ALA A 90 -7.12 -30.54 -5.00
N THR A 91 -8.25 -29.86 -4.87
CA THR A 91 -9.55 -30.43 -4.51
C THR A 91 -10.05 -31.43 -5.57
N GLU A 92 -9.89 -31.13 -6.87
CA GLU A 92 -10.19 -32.06 -7.96
C GLU A 92 -9.32 -33.33 -7.86
N LEU A 93 -8.01 -33.16 -7.60
CA LEU A 93 -7.10 -34.29 -7.44
C LEU A 93 -7.50 -35.15 -6.22
N ALA A 94 -7.70 -34.52 -5.05
CA ALA A 94 -8.13 -35.21 -3.84
C ALA A 94 -9.43 -35.99 -4.04
N THR A 95 -10.43 -35.35 -4.66
CA THR A 95 -11.73 -35.97 -4.97
C THR A 95 -11.56 -37.16 -5.92
N SER A 96 -10.74 -37.04 -6.95
CA SER A 96 -10.53 -38.13 -7.92
C SER A 96 -9.76 -39.30 -7.30
N GLN A 97 -8.79 -39.03 -6.45
CA GLN A 97 -7.92 -40.03 -5.82
C GLN A 97 -8.52 -40.64 -4.53
N SER A 98 -9.53 -40.03 -3.92
CA SER A 98 -10.29 -40.65 -2.80
C SER A 98 -11.17 -41.84 -3.27
N SER A 99 -11.34 -41.98 -4.59
CA SER A 99 -12.12 -43.08 -5.15
C SER A 99 -11.44 -44.44 -4.95
N VAL A 100 -12.26 -45.47 -4.66
CA VAL A 100 -11.82 -46.87 -4.55
C VAL A 100 -11.21 -47.40 -5.87
N THR A 101 -11.53 -46.77 -7.00
CA THR A 101 -10.98 -47.15 -8.32
C THR A 101 -9.62 -46.59 -8.63
N ALA A 102 -9.14 -45.62 -7.85
CA ALA A 102 -7.79 -45.07 -8.02
C ALA A 102 -6.73 -46.10 -7.53
N THR A 103 -5.63 -46.20 -8.25
CA THR A 103 -4.52 -47.10 -7.93
C THR A 103 -3.41 -46.36 -7.19
N ALA A 104 -2.52 -47.11 -6.50
CA ALA A 104 -1.35 -46.49 -5.85
C ALA A 104 -0.48 -45.68 -6.84
N ASP A 105 -0.27 -46.19 -8.06
CA ASP A 105 0.52 -45.50 -9.07
C ASP A 105 -0.14 -44.18 -9.53
N THR A 106 -1.49 -44.14 -9.63
CA THR A 106 -2.18 -42.88 -9.97
C THR A 106 -2.15 -41.88 -8.82
N ARG A 107 -2.13 -42.34 -7.56
CA ARG A 107 -1.97 -41.47 -6.38
C ARG A 107 -0.57 -40.89 -6.28
N ILE A 108 0.48 -41.67 -6.60
CA ILE A 108 1.84 -41.14 -6.67
C ILE A 108 1.94 -40.03 -7.74
N GLY A 109 1.36 -40.24 -8.93
CA GLY A 109 1.32 -39.18 -9.96
C GLY A 109 0.55 -37.94 -9.52
N ALA A 110 -0.54 -38.10 -8.75
CA ALA A 110 -1.26 -36.98 -8.18
C ALA A 110 -0.49 -36.29 -7.04
N ALA A 111 0.30 -37.04 -6.26
CA ALA A 111 1.17 -36.48 -5.24
C ALA A 111 2.23 -35.55 -5.83
N GLU A 112 2.85 -35.94 -6.97
CA GLU A 112 3.80 -35.08 -7.66
C GLU A 112 3.13 -33.78 -8.16
N GLU A 113 1.87 -33.86 -8.64
CA GLU A 113 1.12 -32.66 -9.06
C GLU A 113 0.77 -31.77 -7.86
N VAL A 114 0.43 -32.34 -6.70
CA VAL A 114 0.17 -31.57 -5.45
C VAL A 114 1.45 -30.93 -4.93
N SER A 115 2.58 -31.59 -5.03
CA SER A 115 3.89 -31.00 -4.71
C SER A 115 4.19 -29.75 -5.55
N GLU A 116 3.97 -29.84 -6.86
CA GLU A 116 4.13 -28.67 -7.76
C GLU A 116 3.12 -27.53 -7.44
N ILE A 117 1.91 -27.89 -7.02
CA ILE A 117 0.91 -26.92 -6.54
C ILE A 117 1.42 -26.20 -5.27
N LEU A 118 1.98 -26.93 -4.32
CA LEU A 118 2.53 -26.35 -3.10
C LEU A 118 3.69 -25.42 -3.39
N ASP A 119 4.61 -25.78 -4.28
CA ASP A 119 5.72 -24.90 -4.69
C ASP A 119 5.22 -23.62 -5.34
N GLN A 120 4.15 -23.71 -6.17
CA GLN A 120 3.51 -22.54 -6.76
C GLN A 120 2.83 -21.67 -5.69
N VAL A 121 2.14 -22.26 -4.71
CA VAL A 121 1.52 -21.52 -3.58
C VAL A 121 2.59 -20.81 -2.76
N LEU A 122 3.71 -21.46 -2.45
CA LEU A 122 4.85 -20.84 -1.74
C LEU A 122 5.46 -19.68 -2.55
N SER A 123 5.60 -19.86 -3.86
CA SER A 123 6.07 -18.79 -4.74
C SER A 123 5.12 -17.58 -4.74
N LEU A 124 3.80 -17.80 -4.73
CA LEU A 124 2.80 -16.75 -4.63
C LEU A 124 2.80 -16.10 -3.24
N ALA A 125 2.95 -16.88 -2.18
CA ALA A 125 3.10 -16.38 -0.81
C ALA A 125 4.37 -15.52 -0.63
N ASN A 126 5.41 -15.78 -1.43
CA ASN A 126 6.65 -14.99 -1.51
C ASN A 126 6.64 -13.93 -2.62
N SER A 127 5.47 -13.61 -3.16
CA SER A 127 5.35 -12.62 -4.23
C SER A 127 5.61 -11.18 -3.74
N LYS A 128 6.07 -10.32 -4.68
CA LYS A 128 6.49 -8.95 -4.40
C LYS A 128 5.68 -7.94 -5.18
N TYR A 129 5.42 -6.80 -4.55
CA TYR A 129 5.04 -5.58 -5.25
C TYR A 129 6.23 -4.61 -5.28
N GLY A 130 6.79 -4.39 -6.47
CA GLY A 130 8.07 -3.68 -6.63
C GLY A 130 9.22 -4.44 -5.97
N ASN A 131 9.74 -3.94 -4.86
CA ASN A 131 10.85 -4.55 -4.13
C ASN A 131 10.45 -4.99 -2.71
N LYS A 132 9.15 -5.15 -2.45
CA LYS A 132 8.61 -5.48 -1.13
C LYS A 132 7.75 -6.72 -1.21
N TYR A 133 7.97 -7.67 -0.30
CA TYR A 133 7.10 -8.83 -0.13
C TYR A 133 5.72 -8.40 0.36
N MET A 134 4.66 -9.00 -0.21
CA MET A 134 3.28 -8.58 0.07
C MET A 134 2.72 -9.18 1.34
N PHE A 135 3.14 -10.40 1.70
CA PHE A 135 2.57 -11.18 2.79
C PHE A 135 3.47 -11.26 4.05
N GLY A 136 4.57 -10.50 4.09
CA GLY A 136 5.48 -10.46 5.24
C GLY A 136 5.06 -9.51 6.38
N GLY A 137 3.82 -9.00 6.37
CA GLY A 137 3.39 -7.98 7.33
C GLY A 137 4.12 -6.66 7.11
N THR A 138 4.85 -6.18 8.12
CA THR A 138 5.75 -5.01 8.01
C THR A 138 7.20 -5.40 7.67
N MET A 139 7.54 -6.69 7.72
CA MET A 139 8.85 -7.24 7.33
C MET A 139 8.90 -7.47 5.81
N THR A 140 8.87 -6.38 5.04
CA THR A 140 8.72 -6.43 3.57
C THR A 140 10.03 -6.66 2.80
N GLN A 141 11.17 -6.77 3.47
CA GLN A 141 12.48 -6.93 2.83
C GLN A 141 12.97 -8.39 2.86
N ASP A 142 12.53 -9.15 3.85
CA ASP A 142 12.90 -10.53 4.06
C ASP A 142 11.83 -11.46 3.49
N THR A 143 12.22 -12.66 3.06
CA THR A 143 11.33 -13.67 2.49
C THR A 143 10.34 -14.15 3.57
N PRO A 144 9.02 -14.02 3.36
CA PRO A 144 8.04 -14.36 4.40
C PRO A 144 7.92 -15.84 4.66
N PHE A 145 8.09 -16.69 3.65
CA PHE A 145 7.97 -18.13 3.78
C PHE A 145 9.27 -18.81 3.35
N LEU A 146 9.77 -19.72 4.19
CA LEU A 146 10.92 -20.55 3.85
C LEU A 146 10.50 -21.62 2.83
N ASP A 147 11.43 -21.97 1.94
CA ASP A 147 11.24 -23.05 1.00
C ASP A 147 11.14 -24.39 1.74
N LEU A 148 10.22 -25.25 1.29
CA LEU A 148 9.97 -26.57 1.84
C LEU A 148 10.43 -27.64 0.85
N ASP A 149 11.06 -28.70 1.35
CA ASP A 149 11.17 -29.96 0.61
C ASP A 149 10.06 -30.90 1.06
N VAL A 150 8.98 -30.94 0.32
CA VAL A 150 7.79 -31.75 0.64
C VAL A 150 8.11 -33.24 0.70
N SER A 151 9.13 -33.68 -0.05
CA SER A 151 9.59 -35.08 -0.02
C SER A 151 10.26 -35.44 1.32
N SER A 152 10.65 -34.44 2.10
CA SER A 152 11.30 -34.56 3.42
C SER A 152 10.36 -34.25 4.58
N TRP A 153 9.02 -34.27 4.33
CA TRP A 153 8.05 -34.10 5.41
C TRP A 153 8.12 -35.27 6.39
N GLU A 154 8.33 -34.95 7.64
CA GLU A 154 8.27 -35.93 8.73
C GLU A 154 6.92 -35.84 9.44
N ASP A 155 6.51 -36.95 10.07
CA ASP A 155 5.28 -36.92 10.88
C ASP A 155 5.36 -35.87 11.99
N ASP A 156 4.21 -35.46 12.49
CA ASP A 156 4.07 -34.47 13.55
C ASP A 156 5.01 -34.74 14.73
N VAL A 157 5.66 -33.71 15.23
CA VAL A 157 6.48 -33.78 16.43
C VAL A 157 5.79 -33.04 17.57
N SER A 158 5.94 -33.57 18.78
CA SER A 158 5.34 -32.94 19.96
C SER A 158 6.08 -31.65 20.34
N THR A 159 7.41 -31.62 20.21
CA THR A 159 8.19 -30.42 20.57
C THR A 159 9.57 -30.40 19.92
N ILE A 160 10.16 -29.21 19.83
CA ILE A 160 11.56 -28.97 19.47
C ILE A 160 12.30 -28.54 20.76
N ALA A 161 13.19 -29.33 21.29
CA ALA A 161 13.88 -29.06 22.55
C ALA A 161 15.21 -29.82 22.64
N ALA A 162 16.15 -29.32 23.45
CA ALA A 162 17.42 -29.99 23.75
C ALA A 162 17.30 -31.26 24.63
N THR A 163 16.10 -31.59 25.08
CA THR A 163 15.86 -32.78 25.92
C THR A 163 14.47 -33.35 25.65
N PRO A 164 14.30 -34.67 25.73
CA PRO A 164 13.02 -35.33 25.53
C PRO A 164 11.90 -34.74 26.39
N PRO A 165 10.67 -34.56 25.86
CA PRO A 165 9.56 -34.04 26.64
C PRO A 165 9.17 -34.94 27.78
N ALA A 166 8.86 -34.34 28.93
CA ALA A 166 8.41 -35.06 30.11
C ALA A 166 6.96 -35.54 29.93
N GLY A 167 6.70 -36.82 30.17
CA GLY A 167 5.35 -37.38 30.07
C GLY A 167 4.96 -37.85 28.68
N ALA A 168 5.90 -38.04 27.79
CA ALA A 168 5.69 -38.57 26.45
C ALA A 168 4.90 -39.91 26.48
N VAL A 169 4.04 -40.05 25.48
CA VAL A 169 3.27 -41.30 25.23
C VAL A 169 3.78 -42.00 23.98
N ALA A 170 3.47 -43.29 23.84
CA ALA A 170 3.93 -44.06 22.68
C ALA A 170 3.38 -43.41 21.37
N GLY A 171 4.30 -43.15 20.46
CA GLY A 171 4.02 -42.44 19.21
C GLY A 171 4.49 -40.99 19.20
N ASP A 172 4.80 -40.39 20.36
CA ASP A 172 5.35 -39.04 20.41
C ASP A 172 6.72 -38.99 19.73
N ARG A 173 6.96 -37.87 19.08
CA ARG A 173 8.25 -37.52 18.47
C ARG A 173 8.74 -36.18 19.02
N TYR A 174 10.04 -35.99 19.07
CA TYR A 174 10.63 -34.70 19.32
C TYR A 174 11.90 -34.52 18.49
N ILE A 175 12.27 -33.26 18.30
CA ILE A 175 13.51 -32.88 17.65
C ILE A 175 14.48 -32.40 18.71
N ASP A 176 15.68 -33.01 18.74
CA ASP A 176 16.76 -32.55 19.58
C ASP A 176 17.47 -31.35 18.93
N THR A 177 17.50 -30.21 19.62
CA THR A 177 18.17 -28.99 19.12
C THR A 177 19.69 -29.03 19.18
N ASP A 178 20.28 -30.02 19.90
CA ASP A 178 21.73 -30.11 20.05
C ASP A 178 22.37 -30.84 18.86
N ASP A 179 21.68 -31.82 18.27
CA ASP A 179 22.17 -32.60 17.14
C ASP A 179 21.26 -32.62 15.92
N ASN A 180 20.07 -32.01 16.01
CA ASN A 180 19.04 -31.92 14.97
C ASN A 180 18.49 -33.30 14.54
N HIS A 181 18.55 -34.29 15.42
CA HIS A 181 17.95 -35.58 15.17
C HIS A 181 16.48 -35.60 15.56
N ILE A 182 15.71 -36.40 14.82
CA ILE A 182 14.33 -36.69 15.11
C ILE A 182 14.26 -37.96 15.91
N TRP A 183 13.59 -37.92 17.05
CA TRP A 183 13.44 -39.04 17.98
C TRP A 183 11.98 -39.44 18.09
N SER A 184 11.71 -40.75 18.13
CA SER A 184 10.38 -41.33 18.35
C SER A 184 10.36 -42.16 19.64
N TYR A 185 9.24 -42.02 20.39
CA TYR A 185 9.01 -42.72 21.65
C TYR A 185 8.10 -43.93 21.46
N ASP A 186 8.54 -45.13 21.86
CA ASP A 186 7.77 -46.37 21.76
C ASP A 186 6.90 -46.69 23.02
N GLY A 187 6.89 -45.78 23.99
CA GLY A 187 6.24 -45.94 25.30
C GLY A 187 7.20 -46.36 26.38
N SER A 188 8.46 -46.66 26.06
CA SER A 188 9.50 -47.07 27.02
C SER A 188 10.88 -46.45 26.74
N THR A 189 11.23 -46.31 25.47
CA THR A 189 12.53 -45.79 25.02
C THR A 189 12.37 -44.81 23.83
N TRP A 190 13.29 -43.87 23.77
CA TRP A 190 13.44 -42.98 22.60
C TRP A 190 14.35 -43.66 21.58
N THR A 191 13.91 -43.72 20.34
CA THR A 191 14.65 -44.28 19.20
C THR A 191 15.00 -43.12 18.26
N ASP A 192 16.26 -43.01 17.91
CA ASP A 192 16.78 -42.06 16.94
C ASP A 192 16.33 -42.45 15.52
N LEU A 193 15.64 -41.55 14.82
CA LEU A 193 15.20 -41.75 13.43
C LEU A 193 16.19 -41.16 12.41
N GLY A 194 17.15 -40.35 12.85
CA GLY A 194 18.19 -39.77 12.02
C GLY A 194 18.29 -38.27 12.08
N GLU A 195 19.29 -37.72 11.41
CA GLU A 195 19.55 -36.28 11.29
C GLU A 195 18.64 -35.66 10.24
N SER A 196 18.12 -34.48 10.55
CA SER A 196 17.30 -33.70 9.63
C SER A 196 18.10 -33.14 8.43
N THR A 197 17.53 -33.14 7.26
CA THR A 197 18.15 -32.63 6.04
C THR A 197 17.60 -31.24 5.68
N GLU A 198 18.32 -30.48 4.86
CA GLU A 198 17.89 -29.16 4.38
C GLU A 198 16.48 -29.22 3.79
N GLY A 199 15.60 -28.34 4.23
CA GLY A 199 14.20 -28.28 3.82
C GLY A 199 13.26 -29.27 4.53
N THR A 200 13.76 -30.16 5.41
CA THR A 200 12.89 -31.04 6.23
C THR A 200 11.88 -30.19 6.99
N ALA A 201 10.60 -30.48 6.85
CA ALA A 201 9.53 -29.77 7.51
C ALA A 201 8.79 -30.69 8.50
N VAL A 202 8.36 -30.12 9.61
CA VAL A 202 7.57 -30.81 10.65
C VAL A 202 6.49 -29.86 11.18
N MET A 203 5.38 -30.41 11.63
CA MET A 203 4.40 -29.69 12.41
C MET A 203 4.66 -29.92 13.91
N VAL A 204 4.74 -28.83 14.68
CA VAL A 204 4.99 -28.88 16.12
C VAL A 204 3.70 -28.68 16.88
N THR A 205 3.14 -29.77 17.42
CA THR A 205 1.81 -29.80 18.07
C THR A 205 1.76 -29.06 19.41
N ASP A 206 2.90 -28.89 20.08
CA ASP A 206 3.04 -28.16 21.35
C ASP A 206 3.02 -26.65 21.17
N GLN A 207 3.12 -26.15 19.92
CA GLN A 207 3.28 -24.74 19.56
C GLN A 207 2.23 -24.29 18.54
N ASP A 208 0.97 -24.54 18.86
CA ASP A 208 -0.20 -24.13 18.06
C ASP A 208 -0.21 -24.69 16.63
N ASP A 209 0.31 -25.92 16.43
CA ASP A 209 0.39 -26.61 15.14
C ASP A 209 1.17 -25.83 14.07
N GLU A 210 2.23 -25.11 14.49
CA GLU A 210 3.08 -24.36 13.57
C GLU A 210 4.03 -25.28 12.79
N ILE A 211 4.29 -24.91 11.53
CA ILE A 211 5.25 -25.61 10.68
C ILE A 211 6.65 -25.04 10.94
N TYR A 212 7.61 -25.95 11.19
CA TYR A 212 9.02 -25.64 11.30
C TYR A 212 9.78 -26.30 10.15
N VAL A 213 10.78 -25.58 9.66
CA VAL A 213 11.67 -26.02 8.57
C VAL A 213 13.09 -26.05 9.07
N TYR A 214 13.82 -27.11 8.74
CA TYR A 214 15.23 -27.24 9.04
C TYR A 214 16.10 -26.60 7.95
N SER A 215 17.06 -25.79 8.38
CA SER A 215 18.15 -25.29 7.54
C SER A 215 19.51 -25.64 8.19
N ALA A 216 20.42 -26.14 7.40
CA ALA A 216 21.77 -26.48 7.90
C ALA A 216 22.56 -25.25 8.39
N SER A 217 22.16 -24.04 7.96
CA SER A 217 22.81 -22.78 8.38
C SER A 217 22.23 -22.17 9.65
N GLU A 218 20.92 -22.35 9.91
CA GLU A 218 20.19 -21.67 10.99
C GLU A 218 19.51 -22.65 11.97
N GLY A 219 19.47 -23.94 11.64
CA GLY A 219 18.72 -24.94 12.39
C GLY A 219 17.22 -24.89 12.12
N TRP A 220 16.43 -25.33 13.10
CA TRP A 220 14.96 -25.33 13.00
C TRP A 220 14.38 -23.93 13.20
N SER A 221 13.61 -23.46 12.25
CA SER A 221 12.93 -22.16 12.31
C SER A 221 11.50 -22.29 11.80
N LYS A 222 10.61 -21.40 12.27
CA LYS A 222 9.23 -21.35 11.77
C LYS A 222 9.24 -21.14 10.26
N GLN A 223 8.31 -21.77 9.56
CA GLN A 223 8.17 -21.56 8.13
C GLN A 223 7.82 -20.11 7.79
N TYR A 224 6.86 -19.52 8.52
CA TYR A 224 6.52 -18.12 8.37
C TYR A 224 7.45 -17.21 9.17
N GLN A 225 8.21 -16.39 8.48
CA GLN A 225 9.19 -15.44 9.02
C GLN A 225 8.67 -14.00 9.09
N GLY A 226 7.45 -13.76 8.62
CA GLY A 226 6.81 -12.45 8.67
C GLY A 226 6.27 -12.09 10.05
N ASN A 227 5.53 -10.98 10.11
CA ASN A 227 4.78 -10.58 11.30
C ASN A 227 3.35 -10.18 10.94
N ASP A 228 2.48 -10.04 11.97
CA ASP A 228 1.07 -9.71 11.81
C ASP A 228 0.78 -8.21 11.91
N ASP A 229 1.84 -7.39 11.87
CA ASP A 229 1.69 -5.95 11.96
C ASP A 229 1.01 -5.35 10.72
N SER A 230 0.12 -4.41 10.95
CA SER A 230 -0.60 -3.73 9.88
C SER A 230 0.20 -2.58 9.26
N PHE A 231 0.28 -2.57 7.94
CA PHE A 231 0.79 -1.45 7.15
C PHE A 231 -0.36 -0.66 6.55
N SER A 232 -0.52 0.58 7.00
CA SER A 232 -1.62 1.45 6.58
C SER A 232 -1.11 2.69 5.86
N ILE A 233 -1.83 3.11 4.83
CA ILE A 233 -1.57 4.34 4.10
C ILE A 233 -2.62 5.39 4.40
N LYS A 234 -2.20 6.66 4.39
CA LYS A 234 -3.06 7.80 4.65
C LYS A 234 -3.75 8.24 3.36
N ILE A 235 -5.07 8.25 3.37
CA ILE A 235 -5.93 8.59 2.24
C ILE A 235 -6.79 9.84 2.48
N GLY A 236 -6.63 10.46 3.63
CA GLY A 236 -7.36 11.67 4.04
C GLY A 236 -6.70 12.34 5.23
N LYS A 237 -7.27 13.44 5.73
CA LYS A 237 -6.73 14.17 6.89
C LYS A 237 -6.63 13.28 8.14
N THR A 238 -7.64 12.44 8.36
CA THR A 238 -7.76 11.51 9.51
C THR A 238 -7.89 10.06 9.08
N ASP A 239 -8.12 9.80 7.80
CA ASP A 239 -8.45 8.49 7.28
C ASP A 239 -7.21 7.72 6.82
N THR A 240 -7.14 6.47 7.25
CA THR A 240 -6.11 5.50 6.85
C THR A 240 -6.77 4.20 6.39
N VAL A 241 -6.11 3.48 5.51
CA VAL A 241 -6.51 2.13 5.07
C VAL A 241 -5.30 1.22 5.16
N GLN A 242 -5.50 0.07 5.78
CA GLN A 242 -4.51 -1.01 5.77
C GLN A 242 -4.46 -1.63 4.38
N ILE A 243 -3.26 -1.81 3.83
CA ILE A 243 -3.06 -2.36 2.48
C ILE A 243 -2.43 -3.75 2.48
N ASN A 244 -1.78 -4.16 3.56
CA ASN A 244 -1.19 -5.49 3.66
C ASN A 244 -2.18 -6.51 4.23
N LEU A 245 -1.90 -7.78 3.94
CA LEU A 245 -2.39 -8.94 4.63
C LEU A 245 -1.20 -9.65 5.28
N SER A 246 -1.40 -10.23 6.46
CA SER A 246 -0.41 -11.10 7.06
C SER A 246 -0.39 -12.45 6.33
N GLY A 247 0.80 -12.99 6.09
CA GLY A 247 0.93 -14.34 5.56
C GLY A 247 0.39 -15.40 6.52
N ALA A 248 0.49 -15.15 7.83
CA ALA A 248 -0.11 -16.04 8.83
C ALA A 248 -1.63 -16.12 8.69
N ASP A 249 -2.32 -14.96 8.56
CA ASP A 249 -3.77 -14.92 8.40
C ASP A 249 -4.27 -15.56 7.10
N VAL A 250 -3.44 -15.56 6.05
CA VAL A 250 -3.82 -16.02 4.71
C VAL A 250 -3.47 -17.48 4.49
N PHE A 251 -2.24 -17.88 4.81
CA PHE A 251 -1.68 -19.20 4.45
C PHE A 251 -1.55 -20.17 5.63
N CYS A 252 -1.46 -19.65 6.86
CA CYS A 252 -1.27 -20.42 8.07
C CYS A 252 -2.40 -20.19 9.10
N SER A 253 -3.60 -19.82 8.64
CA SER A 253 -4.73 -19.53 9.52
C SER A 253 -5.20 -20.79 10.25
N ALA A 254 -5.56 -20.65 11.54
CA ALA A 254 -6.18 -21.72 12.31
C ALA A 254 -7.54 -22.18 11.74
N ASP A 255 -8.24 -21.31 11.01
CA ASP A 255 -9.53 -21.61 10.35
C ASP A 255 -9.35 -22.35 9.02
N GLY A 256 -8.11 -22.43 8.47
CA GLY A 256 -7.82 -23.11 7.20
C GLY A 256 -6.35 -22.84 6.81
N ASN A 257 -5.46 -23.79 7.10
CA ASN A 257 -4.04 -23.71 6.79
C ASN A 257 -3.77 -24.32 5.41
N VAL A 258 -3.54 -23.43 4.41
CA VAL A 258 -3.32 -23.82 3.01
C VAL A 258 -2.11 -24.72 2.85
N ILE A 259 -0.98 -24.35 3.45
CA ILE A 259 0.29 -25.04 3.30
C ILE A 259 0.21 -26.41 3.96
N GLN A 260 -0.23 -26.47 5.21
CA GLN A 260 -0.40 -27.71 5.95
C GLN A 260 -1.35 -28.69 5.24
N THR A 261 -2.49 -28.19 4.74
CA THR A 261 -3.48 -29.03 4.07
C THR A 261 -2.92 -29.64 2.78
N LEU A 262 -2.17 -28.87 1.99
CA LEU A 262 -1.51 -29.38 0.78
C LEU A 262 -0.44 -30.41 1.10
N MET A 263 0.35 -30.20 2.15
CA MET A 263 1.35 -31.16 2.61
C MET A 263 0.73 -32.46 3.09
N GLN A 264 -0.34 -32.38 3.90
CA GLN A 264 -1.08 -33.57 4.35
C GLN A 264 -1.71 -34.32 3.18
N LEU A 265 -2.24 -33.62 2.18
CA LEU A 265 -2.78 -34.26 0.98
C LEU A 265 -1.70 -34.99 0.20
N GLU A 266 -0.56 -34.38 0.01
CA GLU A 266 0.58 -34.96 -0.70
C GLU A 266 1.06 -36.23 0.00
N GLN A 267 1.23 -36.19 1.32
CA GLN A 267 1.63 -37.32 2.13
C GLN A 267 0.61 -38.46 2.09
N ALA A 268 -0.69 -38.16 2.23
CA ALA A 268 -1.76 -39.14 2.13
C ALA A 268 -1.79 -39.83 0.76
N LEU A 269 -1.53 -39.07 -0.32
CA LEU A 269 -1.42 -39.60 -1.68
C LEU A 269 -0.23 -40.56 -1.83
N ARG A 270 0.96 -40.18 -1.34
CA ARG A 270 2.18 -41.03 -1.38
C ARG A 270 2.01 -42.31 -0.57
N ASN A 271 1.39 -42.21 0.60
CA ASN A 271 1.14 -43.34 1.49
C ASN A 271 -0.05 -44.20 1.04
N ASN A 272 -0.72 -43.84 -0.08
CA ASN A 272 -1.91 -44.53 -0.57
C ASN A 272 -3.02 -44.62 0.49
N ASP A 273 -3.12 -43.62 1.36
CA ASP A 273 -4.11 -43.50 2.42
C ASP A 273 -5.38 -42.78 1.93
N THR A 274 -6.42 -43.56 1.63
CA THR A 274 -7.70 -43.04 1.14
C THR A 274 -8.51 -42.31 2.20
N GLU A 275 -8.33 -42.66 3.49
CA GLU A 275 -9.00 -41.97 4.60
C GLU A 275 -8.34 -40.63 4.85
N GLY A 276 -7.00 -40.57 4.83
CA GLY A 276 -6.22 -39.36 4.86
C GLY A 276 -6.57 -38.40 3.71
N ILE A 277 -6.59 -38.88 2.45
CA ILE A 277 -7.02 -38.08 1.30
C ILE A 277 -8.43 -37.50 1.49
N SER A 278 -9.35 -38.29 2.02
CA SER A 278 -10.75 -37.84 2.24
C SER A 278 -10.85 -36.80 3.35
N SER A 279 -10.02 -36.90 4.39
CA SER A 279 -9.98 -35.92 5.50
C SER A 279 -9.46 -34.56 5.06
N THR A 280 -8.50 -34.52 4.12
CA THR A 280 -7.94 -33.25 3.61
C THR A 280 -8.94 -32.44 2.78
N LEU A 281 -10.02 -33.05 2.25
CA LEU A 281 -11.06 -32.31 1.51
C LEU A 281 -11.73 -31.23 2.37
N THR A 282 -11.89 -31.47 3.67
CA THR A 282 -12.41 -30.45 4.58
C THR A 282 -11.40 -29.31 4.73
N GLY A 283 -10.13 -29.62 4.98
CA GLY A 283 -9.07 -28.62 5.09
C GLY A 283 -8.90 -27.78 3.81
N LEU A 284 -9.03 -28.40 2.62
CA LEU A 284 -9.03 -27.68 1.34
C LEU A 284 -10.22 -26.72 1.21
N SER A 285 -11.40 -27.16 1.66
CA SER A 285 -12.61 -26.31 1.66
C SER A 285 -12.44 -25.13 2.61
N ASP A 286 -11.93 -25.37 3.81
CA ASP A 286 -11.68 -24.34 4.83
C ASP A 286 -10.60 -23.35 4.35
N SER A 287 -9.54 -23.88 3.74
CA SER A 287 -8.48 -23.05 3.12
C SER A 287 -9.02 -22.15 2.00
N SER A 288 -9.89 -22.67 1.10
CA SER A 288 -10.52 -21.88 0.05
C SER A 288 -11.47 -20.82 0.63
N GLU A 289 -12.16 -21.11 1.75
CA GLU A 289 -12.99 -20.14 2.46
C GLU A 289 -12.15 -19.00 3.03
N VAL A 290 -10.99 -19.29 3.64
CA VAL A 290 -10.03 -18.27 4.14
C VAL A 290 -9.55 -17.39 3.00
N ILE A 291 -9.15 -17.96 1.86
CA ILE A 291 -8.72 -17.20 0.67
C ILE A 291 -9.86 -16.32 0.15
N SER A 292 -11.08 -16.87 0.01
CA SER A 292 -12.25 -16.10 -0.44
C SER A 292 -12.59 -14.94 0.50
N ASN A 293 -12.48 -15.14 1.82
CA ASN A 293 -12.71 -14.09 2.81
C ASN A 293 -11.67 -12.97 2.69
N ASN A 294 -10.40 -13.31 2.46
CA ASN A 294 -9.33 -12.34 2.24
C ASN A 294 -9.51 -11.60 0.89
N LEU A 295 -9.94 -12.28 -0.17
CA LEU A 295 -10.31 -11.64 -1.44
C LEU A 295 -11.45 -10.63 -1.27
N ALA A 296 -12.49 -10.98 -0.51
CA ALA A 296 -13.58 -10.06 -0.20
C ALA A 296 -13.11 -8.84 0.60
N LEU A 297 -12.18 -9.03 1.55
CA LEU A 297 -11.57 -7.94 2.32
C LEU A 297 -10.74 -7.02 1.42
N VAL A 298 -9.92 -7.56 0.52
CA VAL A 298 -9.14 -6.80 -0.47
C VAL A 298 -10.09 -6.00 -1.36
N GLY A 299 -11.12 -6.63 -1.93
CA GLY A 299 -12.13 -5.95 -2.75
C GLY A 299 -12.86 -4.82 -2.01
N ALA A 300 -13.18 -5.01 -0.73
CA ALA A 300 -13.79 -3.96 0.08
C ALA A 300 -12.84 -2.77 0.30
N ARG A 301 -11.53 -3.03 0.48
CA ARG A 301 -10.50 -1.98 0.60
C ARG A 301 -10.31 -1.21 -0.70
N MET A 302 -10.30 -1.90 -1.86
CA MET A 302 -10.22 -1.28 -3.19
C MET A 302 -11.46 -0.40 -3.46
N ASN A 303 -12.66 -0.88 -3.17
CA ASN A 303 -13.89 -0.07 -3.28
C ASN A 303 -13.83 1.19 -2.39
N ARG A 304 -13.22 1.10 -1.21
CA ARG A 304 -13.00 2.25 -0.35
C ARG A 304 -12.04 3.25 -0.96
N PHE A 305 -10.99 2.80 -1.63
CA PHE A 305 -10.08 3.66 -2.38
C PHE A 305 -10.78 4.39 -3.51
N ASP A 306 -11.54 3.68 -4.36
CA ASP A 306 -12.29 4.28 -5.48
C ASP A 306 -13.27 5.36 -5.01
N TYR A 307 -14.01 5.07 -3.94
CA TYR A 307 -14.92 6.05 -3.34
C TYR A 307 -14.17 7.27 -2.82
N THR A 308 -13.05 7.06 -2.13
CA THR A 308 -12.25 8.16 -1.56
C THR A 308 -11.59 8.98 -2.65
N ASP A 309 -11.05 8.36 -3.69
CA ASP A 309 -10.46 9.06 -4.84
C ASP A 309 -11.49 9.94 -5.55
N THR A 310 -12.68 9.43 -5.80
CA THR A 310 -13.80 10.22 -6.34
C THR A 310 -14.16 11.42 -5.45
N ALA A 311 -14.15 11.23 -4.13
CA ALA A 311 -14.42 12.32 -3.19
C ALA A 311 -13.29 13.36 -3.16
N LEU A 312 -12.03 12.92 -3.26
CA LEU A 312 -10.87 13.81 -3.37
C LEU A 312 -10.90 14.64 -4.65
N GLN A 313 -11.19 14.03 -5.80
CA GLN A 313 -11.33 14.75 -7.08
C GLN A 313 -12.41 15.84 -7.02
N ASN A 314 -13.56 15.55 -6.42
CA ASN A 314 -14.61 16.53 -6.22
C ASN A 314 -14.18 17.66 -5.26
N ALA A 315 -13.44 17.32 -4.20
CA ALA A 315 -12.92 18.31 -3.25
C ALA A 315 -11.84 19.19 -3.90
N GLU A 316 -10.98 18.61 -4.74
CA GLU A 316 -9.97 19.31 -5.53
C GLU A 316 -10.62 20.32 -6.49
N LEU A 317 -11.63 19.89 -7.26
CA LEU A 317 -12.38 20.75 -8.16
C LEU A 317 -12.99 21.94 -7.42
N ASN A 318 -13.74 21.69 -6.34
CA ASN A 318 -14.35 22.74 -5.52
C ASN A 318 -13.32 23.70 -4.90
N THR A 319 -12.16 23.19 -4.50
CA THR A 319 -11.09 24.01 -3.90
C THR A 319 -10.41 24.86 -4.98
N THR A 320 -10.21 24.29 -6.17
CA THR A 320 -9.65 24.99 -7.34
C THR A 320 -10.60 26.10 -7.80
N GLU A 321 -11.91 25.84 -7.90
CA GLU A 321 -12.90 26.84 -8.24
C GLU A 321 -12.90 28.01 -7.23
N ARG A 322 -12.93 27.72 -5.94
CA ARG A 322 -12.87 28.77 -4.89
C ARG A 322 -11.56 29.56 -4.92
N MET A 323 -10.46 28.89 -5.23
CA MET A 323 -9.16 29.54 -5.36
C MET A 323 -9.14 30.46 -6.60
N SER A 324 -9.68 29.99 -7.74
CA SER A 324 -9.82 30.75 -8.98
C SER A 324 -10.67 31.99 -8.80
N GLU A 325 -11.82 31.91 -8.13
CA GLU A 325 -12.67 33.07 -7.81
C GLU A 325 -11.94 34.17 -7.05
N ILE A 326 -10.96 33.79 -6.21
CA ILE A 326 -10.20 34.74 -5.38
C ILE A 326 -8.96 35.24 -6.10
N GLU A 327 -8.23 34.36 -6.79
CA GLU A 327 -6.89 34.63 -7.32
C GLU A 327 -6.91 35.10 -8.77
N ASP A 328 -7.82 34.58 -9.59
CA ASP A 328 -7.80 34.83 -11.04
C ASP A 328 -8.29 36.22 -11.40
N LEU A 329 -7.82 36.70 -12.53
CA LEU A 329 -8.11 38.03 -13.05
C LEU A 329 -9.26 38.00 -14.06
N ASP A 330 -10.26 38.88 -13.89
CA ASP A 330 -11.15 39.21 -14.99
C ASP A 330 -10.40 40.08 -16.00
N TYR A 331 -9.99 39.46 -17.10
CA TYR A 331 -9.25 40.13 -18.17
C TYR A 331 -10.02 41.25 -18.81
N ALA A 332 -11.35 41.16 -18.93
CA ALA A 332 -12.16 42.22 -19.58
C ALA A 332 -12.17 43.47 -18.71
N GLU A 333 -12.38 43.31 -17.41
CA GLU A 333 -12.34 44.41 -16.45
C GLU A 333 -10.93 45.01 -16.35
N ALA A 334 -9.91 44.20 -16.28
CA ALA A 334 -8.52 44.65 -16.14
C ALA A 334 -8.03 45.42 -17.36
N ILE A 335 -8.37 44.99 -18.59
CA ILE A 335 -8.00 45.69 -19.80
C ILE A 335 -8.72 47.06 -19.89
N LEU A 336 -10.01 47.13 -19.54
CA LEU A 336 -10.74 48.38 -19.47
C LEU A 336 -10.15 49.32 -18.42
N ALA A 337 -9.79 48.82 -17.25
CA ALA A 337 -9.12 49.56 -16.19
C ALA A 337 -7.77 50.10 -16.65
N LEU A 338 -6.97 49.25 -17.35
CA LEU A 338 -5.67 49.69 -17.90
C LEU A 338 -5.84 50.81 -18.95
N GLN A 339 -6.79 50.68 -19.88
CA GLN A 339 -7.06 51.73 -20.87
C GLN A 339 -7.47 53.05 -20.21
N ASN A 340 -8.37 52.99 -19.25
CA ASN A 340 -8.78 54.18 -18.47
C ASN A 340 -7.58 54.80 -17.74
N GLN A 341 -6.71 53.99 -17.15
CA GLN A 341 -5.53 54.48 -16.44
C GLN A 341 -4.52 55.12 -17.41
N GLN A 342 -4.38 54.60 -18.64
CA GLN A 342 -3.56 55.21 -19.68
C GLN A 342 -4.07 56.61 -20.08
N VAL A 343 -5.40 56.76 -20.25
CA VAL A 343 -6.01 58.06 -20.53
C VAL A 343 -5.78 59.05 -19.38
N ILE A 344 -5.95 58.60 -18.12
CA ILE A 344 -5.71 59.41 -16.94
C ILE A 344 -4.21 59.82 -16.87
N TYR A 345 -3.28 58.91 -17.17
CA TYR A 345 -1.86 59.20 -17.21
C TYR A 345 -1.51 60.28 -18.22
N GLN A 346 -2.04 60.18 -19.46
CA GLN A 346 -1.85 61.18 -20.50
C GLN A 346 -2.42 62.55 -20.10
N ALA A 347 -3.64 62.60 -19.54
CA ALA A 347 -4.29 63.81 -19.05
C ALA A 347 -3.47 64.46 -17.91
N THR A 348 -2.93 63.64 -16.99
CA THR A 348 -2.12 64.14 -15.88
C THR A 348 -0.80 64.73 -16.38
N LEU A 349 -0.14 64.09 -17.35
CA LEU A 349 1.07 64.62 -17.99
C LEU A 349 0.80 65.93 -18.71
N GLN A 350 -0.35 66.06 -19.42
CA GLN A 350 -0.74 67.28 -20.12
C GLN A 350 -1.04 68.40 -19.13
N SER A 351 -1.71 68.12 -18.02
CA SER A 351 -1.95 69.08 -16.93
C SER A 351 -0.64 69.50 -16.28
N ALA A 352 0.33 68.59 -16.11
CA ALA A 352 1.67 68.86 -15.61
C ALA A 352 2.43 69.87 -16.49
N SER A 353 2.37 69.65 -17.79
CA SER A 353 2.97 70.51 -18.78
C SER A 353 2.37 71.95 -18.75
N MET A 354 1.06 72.07 -18.61
CA MET A 354 0.35 73.39 -18.52
C MET A 354 0.75 74.15 -17.25
N ILE A 355 0.83 73.48 -16.08
CA ILE A 355 1.21 74.07 -14.81
C ILE A 355 2.71 74.54 -14.85
N THR A 356 3.59 73.74 -15.47
CA THR A 356 5.01 74.03 -15.58
C THR A 356 5.24 75.22 -16.53
N SER A 357 4.51 75.33 -17.62
CA SER A 357 4.59 76.45 -18.57
C SER A 357 4.08 77.75 -17.98
N LEU A 358 2.97 77.78 -17.23
CA LEU A 358 2.47 78.93 -16.49
C LEU A 358 3.47 79.49 -15.46
N SER A 359 4.18 78.54 -14.74
CA SER A 359 5.20 78.93 -13.75
C SER A 359 6.47 79.54 -14.37
N LEU A 360 6.83 79.15 -15.60
CA LEU A 360 7.96 79.71 -16.33
C LEU A 360 7.71 81.10 -16.86
N VAL A 361 6.45 81.38 -17.38
CA VAL A 361 6.02 82.71 -17.86
C VAL A 361 5.97 83.70 -16.70
N ASP A 362 5.51 83.31 -15.51
CA ASP A 362 5.45 84.16 -14.30
C ASP A 362 6.87 84.42 -13.68
N TYR A 363 7.89 83.71 -14.12
CA TYR A 363 9.28 83.95 -13.68
C TYR A 363 10.08 84.91 -14.62
N ILE A 364 9.68 84.95 -15.87
CA ILE A 364 10.34 85.77 -16.94
C ILE A 364 9.70 87.14 -17.12
N SER A 365 8.44 87.39 -16.68
CA SER A 365 7.72 88.61 -16.62
C SER A 365 7.92 89.31 -15.26
#